data_103436ffc5ad5278776939a235c79db6
#
_entry.id   103436ffc5ad5278776939a235c79db6
#
_cell.length_a   1.000
_cell.length_b   1.000
_cell.length_c   1.000
_cell.angle_alpha   90.00
_cell.angle_beta   90.00
_cell.angle_gamma   90.00
#
_symmetry.space_group_name_H-M   'P 1'
#
loop_
_entity.id
_entity.type
_entity.pdbx_description
1 polymer ?
#
loop_
_entity_poly.entity_id
_entity_poly.type
_entity_poly.pdbx_seq_one_letter_code
_entity_poly.pdbx_strand_id
1 'polypeptide(L)'
;MSKAIVLLSGGLDSCVALHVALNDGHEVCALSFDYGQRHKKELECARAIAAHAGVKDHCVVSLNLAQWGGSSLTDMNMKVEDGNLDSKEIPATYVPARNMVFLSIAASMAEACGAEHIYIGVSQVDYSGYVDCRKEFIDAMETAINLGTVMGAEKGRKITIHAPFENMTKADEIRLGLKLGVDFGLTWTCYRGGEKPCGKCDSCLLRAKAFAEVGIPDPALTR
;
A
#
# COMPACT_ATOMS: atom_id res chain seq x y z
N MET A 1 -18.11 5.69 -15.92
CA MET A 1 -16.87 5.63 -15.13
C MET A 1 -16.38 4.20 -15.14
N SER A 2 -15.09 3.97 -15.37
CA SER A 2 -14.49 2.64 -15.18
C SER A 2 -14.27 2.36 -13.69
N LYS A 3 -14.27 1.08 -13.32
CA LYS A 3 -14.06 0.68 -11.92
C LYS A 3 -12.60 0.41 -11.64
N ALA A 4 -12.14 0.78 -10.45
CA ALA A 4 -10.80 0.50 -9.96
C ALA A 4 -10.82 -0.15 -8.57
N ILE A 5 -9.97 -1.16 -8.36
CA ILE A 5 -9.65 -1.69 -7.03
C ILE A 5 -8.41 -0.97 -6.52
N VAL A 6 -8.46 -0.41 -5.33
CA VAL A 6 -7.30 0.22 -4.70
C VAL A 6 -6.89 -0.57 -3.46
N LEU A 7 -5.65 -1.06 -3.44
CA LEU A 7 -5.06 -1.71 -2.26
C LEU A 7 -4.81 -0.65 -1.18
N LEU A 8 -5.70 -0.57 -0.20
CA LEU A 8 -5.68 0.46 0.85
C LEU A 8 -5.20 -0.13 2.17
N SER A 9 -3.94 0.07 2.51
CA SER A 9 -3.36 -0.42 3.77
C SER A 9 -3.64 0.50 4.97
N GLY A 10 -3.96 1.78 4.73
CA GLY A 10 -4.02 2.82 5.75
C GLY A 10 -2.70 3.58 5.94
N GLY A 11 -1.65 3.19 5.20
CA GLY A 11 -0.38 3.89 5.10
C GLY A 11 -0.42 5.09 4.16
N LEU A 12 0.63 5.91 4.21
CA LEU A 12 0.78 7.12 3.39
C LEU A 12 0.62 6.81 1.90
N ASP A 13 1.37 5.85 1.37
CA ASP A 13 1.43 5.52 -0.05
C ASP A 13 0.07 5.06 -0.59
N SER A 14 -0.58 4.15 0.13
CA SER A 14 -1.90 3.64 -0.27
C SER A 14 -2.99 4.72 -0.21
N CYS A 15 -2.85 5.69 0.71
CA CYS A 15 -3.73 6.84 0.78
C CYS A 15 -3.57 7.75 -0.44
N VAL A 16 -2.33 8.03 -0.85
CA VAL A 16 -2.08 8.83 -2.08
C VAL A 16 -2.55 8.06 -3.32
N ALA A 17 -2.29 6.74 -3.40
CA ALA A 17 -2.76 5.92 -4.53
C ALA A 17 -4.29 5.93 -4.67
N LEU A 18 -5.03 5.93 -3.55
CA LEU A 18 -6.49 6.09 -3.54
C LEU A 18 -6.91 7.41 -4.18
N HIS A 19 -6.26 8.51 -3.79
CA HIS A 19 -6.60 9.83 -4.32
C HIS A 19 -6.19 9.98 -5.80
N VAL A 20 -5.11 9.30 -6.24
CA VAL A 20 -4.77 9.20 -7.68
C VAL A 20 -5.89 8.51 -8.44
N ALA A 21 -6.36 7.33 -7.99
CA ALA A 21 -7.44 6.61 -8.66
C ALA A 21 -8.74 7.43 -8.75
N LEU A 22 -9.08 8.17 -7.69
CA LEU A 22 -10.24 9.07 -7.69
C LEU A 22 -10.06 10.24 -8.66
N ASN A 23 -8.85 10.83 -8.72
CA ASN A 23 -8.52 11.92 -9.65
C ASN A 23 -8.53 11.45 -11.10
N ASP A 24 -8.20 10.19 -11.38
CA ASP A 24 -8.29 9.56 -12.70
C ASP A 24 -9.74 9.31 -13.14
N GLY A 25 -10.71 9.59 -12.26
CA GLY A 25 -12.14 9.52 -12.54
C GLY A 25 -12.75 8.13 -12.43
N HIS A 26 -12.12 7.22 -11.69
CA HIS A 26 -12.63 5.88 -11.46
C HIS A 26 -13.69 5.84 -10.35
N GLU A 27 -14.62 4.90 -10.48
CA GLU A 27 -15.43 4.41 -9.38
C GLU A 27 -14.56 3.44 -8.56
N VAL A 28 -14.16 3.86 -7.35
CA VAL A 28 -13.18 3.15 -6.55
C VAL A 28 -13.84 2.20 -5.56
N CYS A 29 -13.37 0.95 -5.52
CA CYS A 29 -13.54 0.04 -4.41
C CYS A 29 -12.21 -0.13 -3.67
N ALA A 30 -12.17 0.19 -2.38
CA ALA A 30 -11.00 -0.01 -1.54
C ALA A 30 -10.91 -1.46 -1.07
N LEU A 31 -9.71 -2.03 -1.11
CA LEU A 31 -9.43 -3.38 -0.65
C LEU A 31 -8.32 -3.35 0.40
N SER A 32 -8.65 -3.77 1.62
CA SER A 32 -7.72 -3.87 2.74
C SER A 32 -7.53 -5.32 3.19
N PHE A 33 -6.43 -5.61 3.87
CA PHE A 33 -6.10 -6.95 4.33
C PHE A 33 -5.82 -6.99 5.83
N ASP A 34 -6.53 -7.87 6.54
CA ASP A 34 -6.14 -8.36 7.87
C ASP A 34 -5.38 -9.67 7.66
N TYR A 35 -4.01 -9.60 7.62
CA TYR A 35 -3.17 -10.74 7.25
C TYR A 35 -2.38 -11.33 8.42
N GLY A 36 -2.77 -11.02 9.66
CA GLY A 36 -2.06 -11.39 10.87
C GLY A 36 -0.93 -10.43 11.24
N GLN A 37 -0.99 -9.19 10.74
CA GLN A 37 -0.03 -8.14 11.08
C GLN A 37 -0.05 -7.81 12.58
N ARG A 38 1.10 -7.41 13.09
CA ARG A 38 1.36 -7.12 14.51
C ARG A 38 0.36 -6.16 15.16
N HIS A 39 -0.17 -5.22 14.39
CA HIS A 39 -1.15 -4.25 14.89
C HIS A 39 -2.20 -3.92 13.83
N LYS A 40 -3.42 -3.64 14.28
CA LYS A 40 -4.57 -3.38 13.41
C LYS A 40 -4.87 -1.90 13.18
N LYS A 41 -4.02 -1.00 13.70
CA LYS A 41 -4.23 0.45 13.56
C LYS A 41 -4.26 0.91 12.10
N GLU A 42 -3.50 0.23 11.24
CA GLU A 42 -3.55 0.45 9.79
C GLU A 42 -4.95 0.24 9.22
N LEU A 43 -5.67 -0.79 9.65
CA LEU A 43 -7.05 -1.06 9.20
C LEU A 43 -8.06 0.00 9.68
N GLU A 44 -7.86 0.54 10.89
CA GLU A 44 -8.66 1.66 11.38
C GLU A 44 -8.42 2.91 10.53
N CYS A 45 -7.14 3.20 10.23
CA CYS A 45 -6.76 4.29 9.33
C CYS A 45 -7.31 4.07 7.91
N ALA A 46 -7.24 2.87 7.37
CA ALA A 46 -7.79 2.55 6.05
C ALA A 46 -9.31 2.85 5.99
N ARG A 47 -10.07 2.47 7.01
CA ARG A 47 -11.51 2.79 7.09
C ARG A 47 -11.75 4.30 7.17
N ALA A 48 -10.96 5.01 7.98
CA ALA A 48 -11.07 6.46 8.11
C ALA A 48 -10.74 7.18 6.80
N ILE A 49 -9.69 6.76 6.10
CA ILE A 49 -9.27 7.28 4.78
C ILE A 49 -10.38 7.04 3.74
N ALA A 50 -10.90 5.81 3.64
CA ALA A 50 -11.95 5.48 2.69
C ALA A 50 -13.22 6.34 2.94
N ALA A 51 -13.63 6.47 4.19
CA ALA A 51 -14.77 7.30 4.58
C ALA A 51 -14.54 8.79 4.26
N HIS A 52 -13.35 9.32 4.58
CA HIS A 52 -12.99 10.71 4.30
C HIS A 52 -12.97 11.02 2.80
N ALA A 53 -12.45 10.11 1.99
CA ALA A 53 -12.41 10.20 0.54
C ALA A 53 -13.76 9.94 -0.14
N GLY A 54 -14.82 9.62 0.61
CA GLY A 54 -16.14 9.34 0.07
C GLY A 54 -16.27 8.00 -0.66
N VAL A 55 -15.32 7.07 -0.47
CA VAL A 55 -15.36 5.73 -1.02
C VAL A 55 -16.40 4.90 -0.26
N LYS A 56 -17.42 4.43 -0.97
CA LYS A 56 -18.55 3.69 -0.38
C LYS A 56 -18.25 2.21 -0.23
N ASP A 57 -17.52 1.65 -1.19
CA ASP A 57 -17.22 0.22 -1.24
C ASP A 57 -15.82 -0.02 -0.67
N HIS A 58 -15.76 -0.52 0.56
CA HIS A 58 -14.52 -0.88 1.23
C HIS A 58 -14.60 -2.33 1.74
N CYS A 59 -13.85 -3.22 1.11
CA CYS A 59 -13.75 -4.62 1.48
C CYS A 59 -12.51 -4.86 2.35
N VAL A 60 -12.66 -5.64 3.41
CA VAL A 60 -11.53 -6.12 4.24
C VAL A 60 -11.47 -7.64 4.14
N VAL A 61 -10.38 -8.16 3.58
CA VAL A 61 -10.15 -9.60 3.45
C VAL A 61 -9.25 -10.08 4.59
N SER A 62 -9.69 -11.13 5.29
CA SER A 62 -8.90 -11.76 6.34
C SER A 62 -8.08 -12.91 5.76
N LEU A 63 -6.75 -12.87 6.03
CA LEU A 63 -5.77 -13.87 5.67
C LEU A 63 -4.95 -14.23 6.91
N ASN A 64 -4.19 -15.32 6.86
CA ASN A 64 -3.26 -15.63 7.93
C ASN A 64 -1.85 -15.92 7.39
N LEU A 65 -1.13 -14.86 6.99
CA LEU A 65 0.27 -14.98 6.56
C LEU A 65 1.24 -15.20 7.73
N ALA A 66 0.78 -15.03 8.98
CA ALA A 66 1.57 -15.30 10.17
C ALA A 66 1.83 -16.79 10.40
N GLN A 67 1.08 -17.69 9.74
CA GLN A 67 1.21 -19.14 9.93
C GLN A 67 2.60 -19.70 9.62
N TRP A 68 3.31 -19.10 8.67
CA TRP A 68 4.65 -19.55 8.28
C TRP A 68 5.77 -18.59 8.69
N GLY A 69 5.46 -17.55 9.45
CA GLY A 69 6.46 -16.62 9.97
C GLY A 69 7.27 -15.89 8.89
N GLY A 70 8.55 -15.69 9.17
CA GLY A 70 9.51 -15.12 8.21
C GLY A 70 9.53 -13.59 8.16
N SER A 71 8.75 -12.90 9.01
CA SER A 71 8.75 -11.43 9.08
C SER A 71 8.46 -10.93 10.49
N SER A 72 9.17 -9.89 10.91
CA SER A 72 8.88 -9.20 12.17
C SER A 72 7.53 -8.46 12.18
N LEU A 73 6.86 -8.33 11.06
CA LEU A 73 5.50 -7.77 10.98
C LEU A 73 4.41 -8.80 11.30
N THR A 74 4.70 -10.09 11.17
CA THR A 74 3.73 -11.18 11.37
C THR A 74 4.13 -12.14 12.48
N ASP A 75 5.41 -12.23 12.85
CA ASP A 75 5.90 -13.03 13.95
C ASP A 75 6.11 -12.17 15.20
N MET A 76 5.29 -12.39 16.25
CA MET A 76 5.34 -11.62 17.49
C MET A 76 6.62 -11.89 18.31
N ASN A 77 7.35 -12.98 18.04
CA ASN A 77 8.62 -13.29 18.70
C ASN A 77 9.79 -12.54 18.08
N MET A 78 9.67 -12.07 16.85
CA MET A 78 10.67 -11.22 16.18
C MET A 78 10.49 -9.77 16.60
N LYS A 79 11.59 -9.07 16.90
CA LYS A 79 11.56 -7.63 17.17
C LYS A 79 11.58 -6.85 15.85
N VAL A 80 10.82 -5.77 15.78
CA VAL A 80 11.00 -4.74 14.75
C VAL A 80 12.21 -3.91 15.16
N GLU A 81 13.29 -4.01 14.40
CA GLU A 81 14.54 -3.31 14.65
C GLU A 81 14.42 -1.79 14.46
N ASP A 82 15.41 -1.05 14.95
CA ASP A 82 15.58 0.34 14.61
C ASP A 82 16.02 0.43 13.14
N GLY A 83 15.50 1.41 12.42
CA GLY A 83 15.69 1.55 10.98
C GLY A 83 17.13 1.91 10.62
N ASN A 84 17.56 1.41 9.45
CA ASN A 84 18.83 1.77 8.81
C ASN A 84 18.58 2.02 7.32
N LEU A 85 18.39 3.29 6.96
CA LEU A 85 18.09 3.69 5.57
C LEU A 85 19.25 3.48 4.59
N ASP A 86 20.48 3.25 5.09
CA ASP A 86 21.64 2.98 4.25
C ASP A 86 21.83 1.48 3.97
N SER A 87 21.05 0.61 4.60
CA SER A 87 21.12 -0.83 4.39
C SER A 87 20.64 -1.21 3.00
N LYS A 88 21.36 -2.14 2.37
CA LYS A 88 20.98 -2.76 1.08
C LYS A 88 20.39 -4.16 1.25
N GLU A 89 20.31 -4.64 2.49
CA GLU A 89 19.76 -5.96 2.79
C GLU A 89 18.22 -5.94 2.80
N ILE A 90 17.62 -7.09 2.51
CA ILE A 90 16.17 -7.24 2.66
C ILE A 90 15.85 -7.18 4.16
N PRO A 91 15.03 -6.23 4.61
CA PRO A 91 14.77 -6.05 6.04
C PRO A 91 13.92 -7.18 6.62
N ALA A 92 14.06 -7.43 7.93
CA ALA A 92 13.25 -8.40 8.65
C ALA A 92 11.72 -8.08 8.63
N THR A 93 11.35 -6.87 8.20
CA THR A 93 9.95 -6.45 8.01
C THR A 93 9.36 -6.88 6.67
N TYR A 94 10.14 -7.46 5.76
CA TYR A 94 9.62 -8.05 4.54
C TYR A 94 8.71 -9.24 4.86
N VAL A 95 7.47 -9.20 4.42
CA VAL A 95 6.55 -10.34 4.53
C VAL A 95 6.63 -11.13 3.21
N PRO A 96 7.07 -12.40 3.23
CA PRO A 96 7.31 -13.16 2.00
C PRO A 96 6.13 -13.16 1.04
N ALA A 97 6.35 -12.70 -0.20
CA ALA A 97 5.41 -12.64 -1.30
C ALA A 97 4.06 -11.93 -0.98
N ARG A 98 4.03 -11.03 -0.01
CA ARG A 98 2.79 -10.38 0.44
C ARG A 98 2.07 -9.66 -0.70
N ASN A 99 2.76 -8.85 -1.48
CA ASN A 99 2.14 -8.10 -2.57
C ASN A 99 1.67 -9.03 -3.71
N MET A 100 2.33 -10.17 -3.93
CA MET A 100 1.86 -11.20 -4.86
C MET A 100 0.50 -11.76 -4.45
N VAL A 101 0.34 -12.11 -3.17
CA VAL A 101 -0.94 -12.59 -2.62
C VAL A 101 -2.02 -11.51 -2.73
N PHE A 102 -1.70 -10.27 -2.36
CA PHE A 102 -2.66 -9.17 -2.39
C PHE A 102 -3.11 -8.82 -3.80
N LEU A 103 -2.21 -8.78 -4.77
CA LEU A 103 -2.54 -8.53 -6.17
C LEU A 103 -3.36 -9.68 -6.77
N SER A 104 -3.11 -10.94 -6.39
CA SER A 104 -3.91 -12.08 -6.83
C SER A 104 -5.37 -11.99 -6.33
N ILE A 105 -5.57 -11.58 -5.08
CA ILE A 105 -6.91 -11.37 -4.52
C ILE A 105 -7.58 -10.16 -5.16
N ALA A 106 -6.84 -9.07 -5.37
CA ALA A 106 -7.34 -7.89 -6.07
C ALA A 106 -7.79 -8.22 -7.49
N ALA A 107 -7.04 -9.06 -8.21
CA ALA A 107 -7.40 -9.54 -9.55
C ALA A 107 -8.70 -10.36 -9.54
N SER A 108 -8.85 -11.27 -8.58
CA SER A 108 -10.10 -12.03 -8.40
C SER A 108 -11.30 -11.11 -8.14
N MET A 109 -11.12 -10.11 -7.29
CA MET A 109 -12.16 -9.12 -7.02
C MET A 109 -12.45 -8.25 -8.24
N ALA A 110 -11.41 -7.80 -8.96
CA ALA A 110 -11.54 -7.00 -10.17
C ALA A 110 -12.35 -7.75 -11.24
N GLU A 111 -12.03 -9.03 -11.48
CA GLU A 111 -12.77 -9.86 -12.41
C GLU A 111 -14.24 -10.04 -12.00
N ALA A 112 -14.50 -10.28 -10.71
CA ALA A 112 -15.85 -10.50 -10.19
C ALA A 112 -16.75 -9.25 -10.32
N CYS A 113 -16.20 -8.04 -10.11
CA CYS A 113 -16.96 -6.79 -10.19
C CYS A 113 -16.79 -6.04 -11.53
N GLY A 114 -15.98 -6.59 -12.46
CA GLY A 114 -15.72 -6.02 -13.78
C GLY A 114 -14.83 -4.77 -13.75
N ALA A 115 -13.95 -4.63 -12.75
CA ALA A 115 -12.95 -3.58 -12.70
C ALA A 115 -11.78 -3.87 -13.64
N GLU A 116 -11.28 -2.85 -14.32
CA GLU A 116 -10.16 -2.95 -15.28
C GLU A 116 -8.87 -2.36 -14.72
N HIS A 117 -8.90 -1.78 -13.52
CA HIS A 117 -7.77 -1.10 -12.91
C HIS A 117 -7.54 -1.59 -11.49
N ILE A 118 -6.28 -1.83 -11.14
CA ILE A 118 -5.82 -2.12 -9.78
C ILE A 118 -4.74 -1.10 -9.43
N TYR A 119 -4.89 -0.39 -8.33
CA TYR A 119 -3.89 0.56 -7.83
C TYR A 119 -3.18 -0.01 -6.61
N ILE A 120 -1.84 0.09 -6.62
CA ILE A 120 -0.98 -0.32 -5.51
C ILE A 120 0.03 0.78 -5.19
N GLY A 121 0.13 1.14 -3.90
CA GLY A 121 1.07 2.14 -3.40
C GLY A 121 2.45 1.53 -3.11
N VAL A 122 3.18 1.15 -4.15
CA VAL A 122 4.58 0.71 -4.04
C VAL A 122 5.51 1.78 -4.59
N SER A 123 6.69 1.93 -3.97
CA SER A 123 7.74 2.86 -4.37
C SER A 123 9.08 2.13 -4.38
N GLN A 124 9.94 2.44 -5.34
CA GLN A 124 11.28 1.85 -5.49
C GLN A 124 12.40 2.81 -5.12
N VAL A 125 12.19 4.12 -5.28
CA VAL A 125 13.28 5.11 -5.28
C VAL A 125 13.93 5.26 -3.92
N ASP A 126 13.12 5.26 -2.85
CA ASP A 126 13.63 5.49 -1.51
C ASP A 126 14.04 4.20 -0.78
N TYR A 127 13.53 3.05 -1.21
CA TYR A 127 13.78 1.78 -0.53
C TYR A 127 13.53 0.57 -1.43
N SER A 128 14.59 0.05 -2.04
CA SER A 128 14.54 -1.12 -2.94
C SER A 128 14.55 -2.48 -2.21
N GLY A 129 14.38 -2.49 -0.86
CA GLY A 129 14.49 -3.71 -0.05
C GLY A 129 13.42 -4.76 -0.32
N TYR A 130 12.24 -4.37 -0.77
CA TYR A 130 11.16 -5.31 -1.06
C TYR A 130 11.13 -5.69 -2.53
N VAL A 131 11.45 -6.97 -2.82
CA VAL A 131 11.50 -7.49 -4.20
C VAL A 131 10.14 -7.45 -4.90
N ASP A 132 9.06 -7.55 -4.14
CA ASP A 132 7.67 -7.49 -4.60
C ASP A 132 7.09 -6.07 -4.71
N CYS A 133 7.97 -5.05 -4.72
CA CYS A 133 7.64 -3.66 -5.03
C CYS A 133 8.30 -3.19 -6.33
N ARG A 134 9.14 -4.02 -6.96
CA ARG A 134 9.91 -3.65 -8.15
C ARG A 134 9.04 -3.66 -9.41
N LYS A 135 9.39 -2.81 -10.37
CA LYS A 135 8.68 -2.72 -11.66
C LYS A 135 8.56 -4.06 -12.37
N GLU A 136 9.65 -4.80 -12.45
CA GLU A 136 9.68 -6.09 -13.14
C GLU A 136 8.69 -7.09 -12.53
N PHE A 137 8.52 -7.03 -11.20
CA PHE A 137 7.52 -7.84 -10.51
C PHE A 137 6.10 -7.39 -10.86
N ILE A 138 5.81 -6.08 -10.85
CA ILE A 138 4.49 -5.53 -11.20
C ILE A 138 4.11 -5.88 -12.63
N ASP A 139 5.02 -5.72 -13.59
CA ASP A 139 4.80 -6.07 -15.01
C ASP A 139 4.53 -7.58 -15.20
N ALA A 140 5.28 -8.42 -14.46
CA ALA A 140 5.07 -9.87 -14.50
C ALA A 140 3.71 -10.28 -13.88
N MET A 141 3.31 -9.64 -12.78
CA MET A 141 2.00 -9.88 -12.16
C MET A 141 0.86 -9.44 -13.07
N GLU A 142 0.95 -8.27 -13.72
CA GLU A 142 -0.05 -7.83 -14.69
C GLU A 142 -0.19 -8.85 -15.83
N THR A 143 0.93 -9.36 -16.35
CA THR A 143 0.94 -10.39 -17.37
C THR A 143 0.27 -11.68 -16.88
N ALA A 144 0.65 -12.16 -15.69
CA ALA A 144 0.08 -13.37 -15.10
C ALA A 144 -1.43 -13.26 -14.86
N ILE A 145 -1.89 -12.13 -14.36
CA ILE A 145 -3.30 -11.83 -14.13
C ILE A 145 -4.08 -11.87 -15.44
N ASN A 146 -3.59 -11.22 -16.49
CA ASN A 146 -4.28 -11.18 -17.77
C ASN A 146 -4.27 -12.53 -18.52
N LEU A 147 -3.30 -13.41 -18.25
CA LEU A 147 -3.30 -14.78 -18.76
C LEU A 147 -4.19 -15.71 -17.92
N GLY A 148 -4.34 -15.43 -16.61
CA GLY A 148 -5.03 -16.29 -15.65
C GLY A 148 -6.48 -15.92 -15.35
N THR A 149 -7.02 -14.85 -15.94
CA THR A 149 -8.41 -14.42 -15.77
C THR A 149 -9.21 -14.57 -17.06
N VAL A 150 -10.50 -14.90 -16.95
CA VAL A 150 -11.41 -14.96 -18.12
C VAL A 150 -11.54 -13.57 -18.75
N MET A 151 -11.49 -12.52 -17.94
CA MET A 151 -11.56 -11.15 -18.40
C MET A 151 -10.40 -10.81 -19.35
N GLY A 152 -9.17 -11.18 -19.00
CA GLY A 152 -7.98 -10.95 -19.82
C GLY A 152 -7.87 -11.93 -20.99
N ALA A 153 -7.95 -13.23 -20.70
CA ALA A 153 -7.69 -14.29 -21.68
C ALA A 153 -8.79 -14.45 -22.73
N GLU A 154 -10.07 -14.34 -22.34
CA GLU A 154 -11.20 -14.70 -23.21
C GLU A 154 -12.02 -13.50 -23.68
N LYS A 155 -12.14 -12.45 -22.85
CA LYS A 155 -13.01 -11.30 -23.17
C LYS A 155 -12.26 -10.12 -23.80
N GLY A 156 -10.93 -10.20 -23.93
CA GLY A 156 -10.11 -9.14 -24.49
C GLY A 156 -10.14 -7.83 -23.68
N ARG A 157 -10.54 -7.90 -22.40
CA ARG A 157 -10.53 -6.78 -21.46
C ARG A 157 -9.32 -6.90 -20.55
N LYS A 158 -8.47 -5.89 -20.58
CA LYS A 158 -7.21 -5.92 -19.82
C LYS A 158 -7.41 -5.39 -18.40
N ILE A 159 -6.90 -6.14 -17.41
CA ILE A 159 -6.69 -5.60 -16.06
C ILE A 159 -5.30 -4.96 -16.04
N THR A 160 -5.25 -3.65 -15.74
CA THR A 160 -4.01 -2.89 -15.65
C THR A 160 -3.66 -2.63 -14.19
N ILE A 161 -2.40 -2.88 -13.80
CA ILE A 161 -1.88 -2.55 -12.48
C ILE A 161 -1.20 -1.19 -12.54
N HIS A 162 -1.67 -0.26 -11.73
CA HIS A 162 -1.11 1.08 -11.58
C HIS A 162 -0.25 1.14 -10.32
N ALA A 163 1.05 1.41 -10.50
CA ALA A 163 2.01 1.69 -9.43
C ALA A 163 2.49 3.15 -9.58
N PRO A 164 1.70 4.16 -9.15
CA PRO A 164 1.93 5.55 -9.52
C PRO A 164 3.22 6.15 -8.99
N PHE A 165 3.89 5.49 -8.03
CA PHE A 165 5.07 6.02 -7.35
C PHE A 165 6.37 5.32 -7.75
N GLU A 166 6.37 4.54 -8.83
CA GLU A 166 7.52 3.76 -9.29
C GLU A 166 8.80 4.61 -9.42
N ASN A 167 8.66 5.84 -9.90
CA ASN A 167 9.77 6.77 -10.14
C ASN A 167 9.73 8.01 -9.24
N MET A 168 9.01 7.95 -8.12
CA MET A 168 8.84 9.08 -7.19
C MET A 168 9.61 8.82 -5.89
N THR A 169 10.21 9.89 -5.36
CA THR A 169 10.69 9.90 -3.98
C THR A 169 9.50 9.98 -3.01
N LYS A 170 9.70 9.63 -1.76
CA LYS A 170 8.65 9.77 -0.72
C LYS A 170 8.20 11.24 -0.55
N ALA A 171 9.11 12.17 -0.76
CA ALA A 171 8.80 13.61 -0.77
C ALA A 171 7.90 14.00 -1.96
N ASP A 172 8.14 13.41 -3.15
CA ASP A 172 7.28 13.65 -4.32
C ASP A 172 5.89 13.06 -4.15
N GLU A 173 5.76 11.90 -3.51
CA GLU A 173 4.47 11.32 -3.11
C GLU A 173 3.69 12.27 -2.19
N ILE A 174 4.36 12.85 -1.18
CA ILE A 174 3.72 13.83 -0.27
C ILE A 174 3.29 15.07 -1.05
N ARG A 175 4.15 15.62 -1.93
CA ARG A 175 3.78 16.78 -2.78
C ARG A 175 2.57 16.48 -3.66
N LEU A 176 2.52 15.29 -4.25
CA LEU A 176 1.37 14.83 -5.04
C LEU A 176 0.12 14.71 -4.17
N GLY A 177 0.23 14.07 -3.01
CA GLY A 177 -0.89 13.92 -2.08
C GLY A 177 -1.45 15.26 -1.61
N LEU A 178 -0.60 16.26 -1.32
CA LEU A 178 -1.04 17.62 -1.00
C LEU A 178 -1.85 18.26 -2.15
N LYS A 179 -1.41 18.08 -3.39
CA LYS A 179 -2.15 18.58 -4.57
C LYS A 179 -3.51 17.89 -4.72
N LEU A 180 -3.62 16.63 -4.33
CA LEU A 180 -4.85 15.84 -4.40
C LEU A 180 -5.73 15.98 -3.16
N GLY A 181 -5.34 16.80 -2.17
CA GLY A 181 -6.13 17.04 -0.95
C GLY A 181 -6.07 15.91 0.07
N VAL A 182 -5.00 15.10 0.09
CA VAL A 182 -4.81 14.02 1.06
C VAL A 182 -4.67 14.57 2.49
N ASP A 183 -5.48 14.07 3.43
CA ASP A 183 -5.25 14.27 4.86
C ASP A 183 -4.27 13.21 5.39
N PHE A 184 -2.98 13.56 5.39
CA PHE A 184 -1.93 12.67 5.92
C PHE A 184 -2.05 12.39 7.42
N GLY A 185 -2.83 13.18 8.16
CA GLY A 185 -3.13 12.93 9.57
C GLY A 185 -3.95 11.65 9.79
N LEU A 186 -4.67 11.17 8.77
CA LEU A 186 -5.41 9.91 8.83
C LEU A 186 -4.53 8.68 8.59
N THR A 187 -3.26 8.85 8.17
CA THR A 187 -2.39 7.75 7.75
C THR A 187 -1.55 7.21 8.90
N TRP A 188 -1.27 5.91 8.89
CA TRP A 188 -0.39 5.23 9.81
C TRP A 188 0.72 4.47 9.10
N THR A 189 1.97 4.63 9.53
CA THR A 189 3.11 3.96 8.90
C THR A 189 3.99 3.17 9.87
N CYS A 190 3.88 3.40 11.18
CA CYS A 190 4.77 2.78 12.16
C CYS A 190 4.62 1.27 12.25
N TYR A 191 5.69 0.53 12.02
CA TYR A 191 5.74 -0.94 12.05
C TYR A 191 5.59 -1.54 13.46
N ARG A 192 5.89 -0.78 14.52
CA ARG A 192 5.82 -1.26 15.91
C ARG A 192 4.43 -1.22 16.51
N GLY A 193 3.50 -0.53 15.87
CA GLY A 193 2.19 -0.25 16.44
C GLY A 193 2.27 0.71 17.63
N GLY A 194 1.32 0.62 18.55
CA GLY A 194 1.20 1.51 19.69
C GLY A 194 0.26 2.70 19.44
N GLU A 195 0.14 3.59 20.42
CA GLU A 195 -0.73 4.77 20.32
C GLU A 195 -0.11 5.87 19.45
N LYS A 196 1.24 5.99 19.51
CA LYS A 196 2.01 6.99 18.77
C LYS A 196 3.08 6.31 17.91
N PRO A 197 3.48 6.90 16.76
CA PRO A 197 4.59 6.41 15.97
C PRO A 197 5.88 6.34 16.79
N CYS A 198 6.66 5.27 16.61
CA CYS A 198 7.88 5.05 17.41
C CYS A 198 9.04 6.00 17.07
N GLY A 199 9.01 6.63 15.89
CA GLY A 199 10.07 7.53 15.40
C GLY A 199 11.39 6.85 15.03
N LYS A 200 11.48 5.51 15.08
CA LYS A 200 12.76 4.77 14.98
C LYS A 200 12.80 3.69 13.92
N CYS A 201 11.68 3.07 13.55
CA CYS A 201 11.66 2.06 12.47
C CYS A 201 11.83 2.73 11.11
N ASP A 202 12.24 1.95 10.09
CA ASP A 202 12.49 2.46 8.73
C ASP A 202 11.35 3.33 8.21
N SER A 203 10.11 2.87 8.36
CA SER A 203 8.94 3.59 7.90
C SER A 203 8.75 4.95 8.59
N CYS A 204 9.01 5.03 9.90
CA CYS A 204 8.99 6.32 10.61
C CYS A 204 10.11 7.26 10.16
N LEU A 205 11.31 6.73 9.94
CA LEU A 205 12.48 7.53 9.49
C LEU A 205 12.26 8.05 8.07
N LEU A 206 11.80 7.20 7.14
CA LEU A 206 11.48 7.60 5.76
C LEU A 206 10.39 8.67 5.73
N ARG A 207 9.33 8.49 6.51
CA ARG A 207 8.24 9.46 6.61
C ARG A 207 8.74 10.80 7.15
N ALA A 208 9.49 10.81 8.25
CA ALA A 208 10.03 12.02 8.86
C ALA A 208 10.96 12.77 7.90
N LYS A 209 11.86 12.03 7.21
CA LYS A 209 12.75 12.60 6.19
C LYS A 209 11.97 13.25 5.06
N ALA A 210 10.95 12.58 4.54
CA ALA A 210 10.15 13.09 3.44
C ALA A 210 9.35 14.34 3.80
N PHE A 211 8.70 14.39 4.98
CA PHE A 211 8.02 15.60 5.45
C PHE A 211 8.99 16.77 5.66
N ALA A 212 10.19 16.51 6.22
CA ALA A 212 11.23 17.52 6.37
C ALA A 212 11.71 18.07 5.02
N GLU A 213 11.87 17.21 4.01
CA GLU A 213 12.26 17.61 2.64
C GLU A 213 11.18 18.44 1.94
N VAL A 214 9.90 18.16 2.19
CA VAL A 214 8.79 18.96 1.69
C VAL A 214 8.68 20.30 2.44
N GLY A 215 9.25 20.41 3.64
CA GLY A 215 9.25 21.63 4.46
C GLY A 215 7.95 21.87 5.24
N ILE A 216 7.20 20.82 5.55
CA ILE A 216 5.96 20.90 6.33
C ILE A 216 6.01 19.96 7.56
N PRO A 217 5.32 20.27 8.66
CA PRO A 217 5.20 19.35 9.78
C PRO A 217 4.40 18.11 9.39
N ASP A 218 4.77 16.95 9.95
CA ASP A 218 4.00 15.72 9.76
C ASP A 218 2.71 15.78 10.61
N PRO A 219 1.53 15.81 10.00
CA PRO A 219 0.28 15.93 10.74
C PRO A 219 -0.06 14.70 11.61
N ALA A 220 0.53 13.53 11.34
CA ALA A 220 0.34 12.36 12.18
C ALA A 220 1.09 12.44 13.53
N LEU A 221 2.05 13.35 13.68
CA LEU A 221 2.79 13.56 14.93
C LEU A 221 2.17 14.64 15.81
N THR A 222 1.20 15.38 15.30
CA THR A 222 0.57 16.52 15.99
C THR A 222 -0.80 16.19 16.59
N ARG A 223 -1.26 14.95 16.40
CA ARG A 223 -2.53 14.43 16.96
C ARG A 223 -2.35 13.68 18.27
#